data_08a07cff1e569b0de86528a1f416e4ab
#
_entry.id   08a07cff1e569b0de86528a1f416e4ab
#
_cell.length_a   1.000
_cell.length_b   1.000
_cell.length_c   1.000
_cell.angle_alpha   90.00
_cell.angle_beta   90.00
_cell.angle_gamma   90.00
#
_symmetry.space_group_name_H-M   'P 1'
#
loop_
_entity.id
_entity.type
_entity.pdbx_description
1 polymer ?
#
loop_
_entity_poly.entity_id
_entity_poly.type
_entity_poly.pdbx_seq_one_letter_code
_entity_poly.pdbx_strand_id
1 'polypeptide(L)'
;MAGLKKSTIGSGYQFVFASTDASTSTGSIGTNYNGDNVIYFRDDLISLNLTPNAVFRDLSAWYHVVVALDTTQSTASNRAKMYINGTQITSFSTANYPNQDTEGSINLVSGSYVHRIGSYNGSSNFFDGYLAEVVFIDGQALDPFDRDWET
;
A
#
# COMPACT_ATOMS: atom_id res chain seq x y z
N MET A 1 -0.24 -6.77 -4.79
CA MET A 1 0.89 -6.22 -5.59
C MET A 1 0.40 -5.42 -6.77
N ALA A 2 1.20 -4.52 -7.28
CA ALA A 2 0.85 -3.77 -8.50
C ALA A 2 2.11 -3.26 -9.21
N GLY A 3 2.09 -3.23 -10.54
CA GLY A 3 2.96 -2.37 -11.35
C GLY A 3 2.36 -0.99 -11.46
N LEU A 4 3.11 0.06 -11.17
CA LEU A 4 2.66 1.43 -11.32
C LEU A 4 3.70 2.30 -12.04
N LYS A 5 3.20 3.24 -12.83
CA LYS A 5 3.99 4.30 -13.46
C LYS A 5 3.26 5.63 -13.24
N LYS A 6 3.93 6.60 -12.63
CA LYS A 6 3.36 7.92 -12.32
C LYS A 6 3.37 8.81 -13.55
N SER A 7 2.38 9.68 -13.68
CA SER A 7 2.37 10.75 -14.69
C SER A 7 2.74 12.12 -14.11
N THR A 8 2.67 12.28 -12.77
CA THR A 8 2.95 13.55 -12.10
C THR A 8 3.88 13.39 -10.90
N ILE A 9 4.59 14.46 -10.57
CA ILE A 9 5.42 14.60 -9.39
C ILE A 9 4.72 15.58 -8.42
N GLY A 10 4.62 15.16 -7.16
CA GLY A 10 4.52 16.08 -6.02
C GLY A 10 3.23 16.88 -5.84
N SER A 11 2.07 16.42 -6.25
CA SER A 11 0.83 17.15 -5.94
C SER A 11 -0.25 16.29 -5.31
N GLY A 12 -0.35 16.35 -3.98
CA GLY A 12 -1.44 15.72 -3.24
C GLY A 12 -1.39 14.19 -3.22
N TYR A 13 -2.24 13.62 -2.40
CA TYR A 13 -2.36 12.18 -2.28
C TYR A 13 -2.93 11.56 -3.55
N GLN A 14 -2.36 10.45 -3.98
CA GLN A 14 -2.89 9.62 -5.05
C GLN A 14 -2.94 8.18 -4.56
N PHE A 15 -4.05 7.51 -4.77
CA PHE A 15 -4.27 6.16 -4.24
C PHE A 15 -4.22 5.12 -5.36
N VAL A 16 -3.28 4.18 -5.22
CA VAL A 16 -3.19 2.99 -6.07
C VAL A 16 -4.26 1.98 -5.67
N PHE A 17 -4.40 1.77 -4.35
CA PHE A 17 -5.43 0.94 -3.74
C PHE A 17 -5.91 1.62 -2.47
N ALA A 18 -7.20 1.60 -2.21
CA ALA A 18 -7.79 2.09 -0.97
C ALA A 18 -8.95 1.22 -0.50
N SER A 19 -9.01 0.98 0.80
CA SER A 19 -10.16 0.45 1.51
C SER A 19 -10.70 1.54 2.44
N THR A 20 -11.92 2.00 2.19
CA THR A 20 -12.52 3.11 2.94
C THR A 20 -13.91 2.73 3.43
N ASP A 21 -14.25 3.18 4.63
CA ASP A 21 -15.61 3.16 5.13
C ASP A 21 -16.23 4.57 5.12
N ALA A 22 -17.45 4.71 5.67
CA ALA A 22 -18.12 5.99 5.78
C ALA A 22 -17.49 6.92 6.85
N SER A 23 -16.60 6.39 7.69
CA SER A 23 -15.87 7.16 8.71
C SER A 23 -14.54 7.70 8.14
N THR A 24 -13.43 7.36 8.65
CA THR A 24 -12.13 7.87 8.17
C THR A 24 -11.05 6.81 8.14
N SER A 25 -11.40 5.58 8.52
CA SER A 25 -10.44 4.48 8.55
C SER A 25 -10.11 4.04 7.14
N THR A 26 -8.84 4.10 6.79
CA THR A 26 -8.39 3.85 5.43
C THR A 26 -7.19 2.93 5.43
N GLY A 27 -7.36 1.76 4.81
CA GLY A 27 -6.24 0.94 4.36
C GLY A 27 -5.84 1.40 2.95
N SER A 28 -4.56 1.67 2.71
CA SER A 28 -4.15 2.23 1.42
C SER A 28 -2.70 1.95 1.04
N ILE A 29 -2.52 1.80 -0.27
CA ILE A 29 -1.23 1.94 -0.94
C ILE A 29 -1.36 3.17 -1.83
N GLY A 30 -0.48 4.14 -1.64
CA GLY A 30 -0.59 5.39 -2.38
C GLY A 30 0.76 6.03 -2.67
N THR A 31 0.69 7.15 -3.37
CA THR A 31 1.87 7.95 -3.72
C THR A 31 1.69 9.39 -3.29
N ASN A 32 2.79 10.14 -3.23
CA ASN A 32 2.81 11.58 -2.97
C ASN A 32 2.25 11.99 -1.60
N TYR A 33 2.49 11.18 -0.56
CA TYR A 33 2.17 11.58 0.81
C TYR A 33 2.82 12.95 1.10
N ASN A 34 2.01 13.95 1.44
CA ASN A 34 2.45 15.34 1.67
C ASN A 34 3.32 15.95 0.56
N GLY A 35 3.21 15.48 -0.69
CA GLY A 35 4.02 15.98 -1.80
C GLY A 35 5.42 15.36 -1.91
N ASP A 36 5.78 14.41 -1.07
CA ASP A 36 7.16 13.88 -0.93
C ASP A 36 7.58 12.87 -2.01
N ASN A 37 6.68 12.53 -2.94
CA ASN A 37 6.95 11.52 -3.99
C ASN A 37 7.33 10.14 -3.47
N VAL A 38 6.90 9.78 -2.28
CA VAL A 38 7.05 8.45 -1.70
C VAL A 38 5.93 7.53 -2.18
N ILE A 39 6.18 6.23 -2.15
CA ILE A 39 5.14 5.19 -2.23
C ILE A 39 4.97 4.67 -0.81
N TYR A 40 3.77 4.76 -0.25
CA TYR A 40 3.51 4.42 1.15
C TYR A 40 2.49 3.28 1.30
N PHE A 41 2.53 2.64 2.46
CA PHE A 41 1.54 1.65 2.89
C PHE A 41 0.98 2.03 4.26
N ARG A 42 -0.33 2.24 4.35
CA ARG A 42 -1.02 2.67 5.57
C ARG A 42 -2.30 1.88 5.81
N ASP A 43 -2.65 1.73 7.08
CA ASP A 43 -3.97 1.30 7.52
C ASP A 43 -4.27 1.95 8.89
N ASP A 44 -5.16 2.94 8.86
CA ASP A 44 -5.45 3.76 10.03
C ASP A 44 -6.21 2.98 11.12
N LEU A 45 -6.94 1.92 10.75
CA LEU A 45 -7.66 1.07 11.70
C LEU A 45 -6.71 0.37 12.69
N ILE A 46 -5.55 -0.05 12.20
CA ILE A 46 -4.54 -0.78 12.97
C ILE A 46 -3.27 0.04 13.23
N SER A 47 -3.34 1.36 13.03
CA SER A 47 -2.23 2.31 13.20
C SER A 47 -0.98 1.96 12.38
N LEU A 48 -1.14 1.26 11.26
CA LEU A 48 -0.05 0.96 10.33
C LEU A 48 0.32 2.19 9.53
N ASN A 49 1.62 2.52 9.48
CA ASN A 49 2.15 3.53 8.59
C ASN A 49 3.60 3.22 8.22
N LEU A 50 3.83 2.77 7.00
CA LEU A 50 5.16 2.60 6.42
C LEU A 50 5.35 3.66 5.33
N THR A 51 6.11 4.70 5.66
CA THR A 51 6.49 5.77 4.74
C THR A 51 8.01 5.72 4.52
N PRO A 52 8.48 5.29 3.35
CA PRO A 52 9.92 5.20 3.06
C PRO A 52 10.64 6.54 3.08
N ASN A 53 11.96 6.51 3.36
CA ASN A 53 12.84 7.63 3.07
C ASN A 53 13.12 7.77 1.56
N ALA A 54 12.99 6.69 0.81
CA ALA A 54 13.20 6.70 -0.64
C ALA A 54 12.09 7.47 -1.36
N VAL A 55 12.46 8.24 -2.37
CA VAL A 55 11.56 9.00 -3.23
C VAL A 55 11.55 8.43 -4.65
N PHE A 56 10.39 8.45 -5.30
CA PHE A 56 10.13 7.84 -6.60
C PHE A 56 9.67 8.92 -7.59
N ARG A 57 10.63 9.60 -8.24
CA ARG A 57 10.41 10.78 -9.10
C ARG A 57 10.55 10.52 -10.59
N ASP A 58 11.02 9.35 -10.98
CA ASP A 58 11.18 9.02 -12.39
C ASP A 58 9.82 8.66 -13.00
N LEU A 59 9.27 9.57 -13.79
CA LEU A 59 8.00 9.42 -14.50
C LEU A 59 8.09 8.46 -15.69
N SER A 60 9.29 8.10 -16.12
CA SER A 60 9.50 7.12 -17.18
C SER A 60 9.53 5.68 -16.66
N ALA A 61 9.83 5.52 -15.38
CA ALA A 61 10.00 4.21 -14.75
C ALA A 61 8.67 3.56 -14.36
N TRP A 62 8.62 2.24 -14.48
CA TRP A 62 7.67 1.39 -13.80
C TRP A 62 8.21 0.97 -12.44
N TYR A 63 7.36 1.01 -11.43
CA TYR A 63 7.65 0.53 -10.09
C TYR A 63 6.78 -0.68 -9.79
N HIS A 64 7.38 -1.82 -9.52
CA HIS A 64 6.68 -3.00 -9.01
C HIS A 64 6.58 -2.88 -7.50
N VAL A 65 5.38 -2.79 -6.97
CA VAL A 65 5.10 -2.59 -5.53
C VAL A 65 4.44 -3.84 -4.97
N VAL A 66 5.03 -4.40 -3.93
CA VAL A 66 4.43 -5.47 -3.14
C VAL A 66 4.34 -5.00 -1.69
N VAL A 67 3.19 -5.18 -1.08
CA VAL A 67 3.00 -5.03 0.37
C VAL A 67 2.47 -6.34 0.92
N ALA A 68 2.98 -6.75 2.07
CA ALA A 68 2.55 -7.94 2.79
C ALA A 68 2.15 -7.55 4.21
N LEU A 69 1.00 -8.01 4.65
CA LEU A 69 0.46 -7.79 5.99
C LEU A 69 0.17 -9.14 6.64
N ASP A 70 0.87 -9.44 7.73
CA ASP A 70 0.66 -10.63 8.56
C ASP A 70 0.79 -10.24 10.04
N THR A 71 -0.31 -9.86 10.64
CA THR A 71 -0.32 -9.40 12.03
C THR A 71 -0.09 -10.50 13.05
N THR A 72 -0.07 -11.77 12.65
CA THR A 72 0.21 -12.90 13.58
C THR A 72 1.67 -12.96 14.02
N GLN A 73 2.56 -12.27 13.30
CA GLN A 73 3.99 -12.29 13.58
C GLN A 73 4.32 -11.69 14.95
N SER A 74 5.16 -12.38 15.72
CA SER A 74 5.61 -11.91 17.04
C SER A 74 6.44 -10.64 16.98
N THR A 75 7.30 -10.51 15.95
CA THR A 75 8.14 -9.34 15.73
C THR A 75 7.35 -8.28 14.95
N ALA A 76 7.25 -7.06 15.50
CA ALA A 76 6.45 -5.99 14.92
C ALA A 76 6.83 -5.67 13.46
N SER A 77 8.12 -5.58 13.15
CA SER A 77 8.61 -5.28 11.77
C SER A 77 8.32 -6.41 10.76
N ASN A 78 7.94 -7.59 11.21
CA ASN A 78 7.53 -8.68 10.33
C ASN A 78 6.03 -8.66 10.03
N ARG A 79 5.23 -7.88 10.78
CA ARG A 79 3.77 -7.79 10.58
C ARG A 79 3.38 -7.05 9.32
N ALA A 80 4.21 -6.10 8.89
CA ALA A 80 3.99 -5.38 7.63
C ALA A 80 5.31 -5.19 6.92
N LYS A 81 5.36 -5.54 5.64
CA LYS A 81 6.55 -5.42 4.79
C LYS A 81 6.19 -4.73 3.49
N MET A 82 7.16 -4.04 2.93
CA MET A 82 7.02 -3.33 1.67
C MET A 82 8.22 -3.62 0.79
N TYR A 83 7.97 -3.90 -0.48
CA TYR A 83 9.01 -4.15 -1.48
C TYR A 83 8.77 -3.26 -2.69
N ILE A 84 9.83 -2.68 -3.22
CA ILE A 84 9.82 -1.92 -4.48
C ILE A 84 10.84 -2.53 -5.42
N ASN A 85 10.40 -2.90 -6.62
CA ASN A 85 11.24 -3.56 -7.63
C ASN A 85 12.01 -4.78 -7.09
N GLY A 86 11.34 -5.61 -6.28
CA GLY A 86 11.91 -6.81 -5.67
C GLY A 86 12.79 -6.56 -4.44
N THR A 87 13.08 -5.30 -4.09
CA THR A 87 13.92 -4.98 -2.93
C THR A 87 13.06 -4.58 -1.73
N GLN A 88 13.28 -5.25 -0.59
CA GLN A 88 12.59 -4.88 0.65
C GLN A 88 13.01 -3.50 1.12
N ILE A 89 12.04 -2.65 1.41
CA ILE A 89 12.27 -1.36 2.03
C ILE A 89 12.49 -1.57 3.54
N THR A 90 13.61 -1.08 4.05
CA THR A 90 13.98 -1.16 5.47
C THR A 90 14.26 0.21 6.08
N SER A 91 14.33 1.26 5.27
CA SER A 91 14.57 2.63 5.69
C SER A 91 13.32 3.47 5.53
N PHE A 92 12.74 3.90 6.65
CA PHE A 92 11.50 4.65 6.70
C PHE A 92 11.66 5.98 7.42
N SER A 93 10.96 7.01 6.97
CA SER A 93 10.73 8.24 7.71
C SER A 93 9.67 8.05 8.79
N THR A 94 8.71 7.15 8.54
CA THR A 94 7.72 6.69 9.53
C THR A 94 7.58 5.18 9.40
N ALA A 95 7.71 4.47 10.53
CA ALA A 95 7.55 3.02 10.61
C ALA A 95 6.70 2.67 11.84
N ASN A 96 5.38 2.76 11.70
CA ASN A 96 4.42 2.29 12.70
C ASN A 96 3.88 0.94 12.25
N TYR A 97 4.03 -0.05 13.10
CA TYR A 97 3.57 -1.42 12.84
C TYR A 97 2.32 -1.71 13.65
N PRO A 98 1.37 -2.51 13.11
CA PRO A 98 0.16 -2.87 13.83
C PRO A 98 0.45 -3.71 15.08
N ASN A 99 -0.49 -3.75 16.02
CA ASN A 99 -0.44 -4.71 17.11
C ASN A 99 -0.58 -6.13 16.58
N GLN A 100 -0.10 -7.10 17.37
CA GLN A 100 -0.25 -8.49 17.02
C GLN A 100 -1.73 -8.90 17.03
N ASP A 101 -2.10 -9.80 16.11
CA ASP A 101 -3.44 -10.39 15.98
C ASP A 101 -4.55 -9.33 15.78
N THR A 102 -4.23 -8.19 15.13
CA THR A 102 -5.22 -7.19 14.72
C THR A 102 -5.61 -7.37 13.26
N GLU A 103 -6.88 -7.05 12.94
CA GLU A 103 -7.40 -7.10 11.58
C GLU A 103 -7.40 -5.69 10.97
N GLY A 104 -6.76 -5.55 9.80
CA GLY A 104 -6.69 -4.28 9.07
C GLY A 104 -7.90 -4.02 8.20
N SER A 105 -8.14 -2.74 7.87
CA SER A 105 -9.24 -2.36 6.99
C SER A 105 -9.01 -2.80 5.53
N ILE A 106 -7.77 -3.10 5.17
CA ILE A 106 -7.39 -3.44 3.79
C ILE A 106 -8.02 -4.76 3.29
N ASN A 107 -8.37 -5.67 4.20
CA ASN A 107 -9.03 -6.94 3.89
C ASN A 107 -10.40 -7.11 4.56
N LEU A 108 -10.91 -6.08 5.24
CA LEU A 108 -12.24 -6.15 5.85
C LEU A 108 -13.33 -6.18 4.80
N VAL A 109 -14.16 -7.23 4.85
CA VAL A 109 -15.37 -7.39 4.03
C VAL A 109 -16.64 -7.01 4.76
N SER A 110 -16.57 -6.42 5.95
CA SER A 110 -17.75 -5.98 6.69
C SER A 110 -18.40 -4.77 6.02
N GLY A 111 -19.70 -4.79 5.89
CA GLY A 111 -20.63 -3.98 5.09
C GLY A 111 -20.40 -2.48 4.87
N SER A 112 -19.38 -1.87 5.44
CA SER A 112 -19.07 -0.45 5.26
C SER A 112 -17.80 -0.19 4.46
N TYR A 113 -16.88 -1.16 4.34
CA TYR A 113 -15.64 -0.98 3.62
C TYR A 113 -15.81 -1.23 2.13
N VAL A 114 -15.39 -0.27 1.33
CA VAL A 114 -15.37 -0.36 -0.13
C VAL A 114 -13.93 -0.31 -0.60
N HIS A 115 -13.53 -1.34 -1.33
CA HIS A 115 -12.19 -1.45 -1.92
C HIS A 115 -12.18 -0.82 -3.31
N ARG A 116 -11.16 -0.01 -3.60
CA ARG A 116 -11.01 0.70 -4.87
C ARG A 116 -9.60 0.63 -5.39
N ILE A 117 -9.47 0.58 -6.70
CA ILE A 117 -8.21 0.71 -7.42
C ILE A 117 -8.20 2.09 -8.08
N GLY A 118 -7.11 2.84 -7.94
CA GLY A 118 -6.90 4.11 -8.60
C GLY A 118 -7.63 5.32 -8.01
N SER A 119 -8.29 5.20 -6.84
CA SER A 119 -8.93 6.33 -6.18
C SER A 119 -9.12 6.12 -4.69
N TYR A 120 -9.28 7.21 -3.93
CA TYR A 120 -9.60 7.16 -2.51
C TYR A 120 -11.05 6.71 -2.25
N ASN A 121 -12.02 7.47 -2.75
CA ASN A 121 -13.45 7.27 -2.45
C ASN A 121 -14.33 7.22 -3.72
N GLY A 122 -13.71 7.13 -4.89
CA GLY A 122 -14.40 7.15 -6.18
C GLY A 122 -14.70 8.58 -6.70
N SER A 123 -14.43 9.62 -5.92
CA SER A 123 -14.66 11.02 -6.30
C SER A 123 -13.43 11.93 -6.11
N SER A 124 -12.39 11.47 -5.42
CA SER A 124 -11.20 12.27 -5.15
C SER A 124 -9.93 11.45 -5.10
N ASN A 125 -8.79 12.15 -5.15
CA ASN A 125 -7.45 11.59 -4.99
C ASN A 125 -7.17 10.42 -5.94
N PHE A 126 -7.54 10.63 -7.21
CA PHE A 126 -7.29 9.65 -8.26
C PHE A 126 -5.79 9.46 -8.48
N PHE A 127 -5.41 8.22 -8.78
CA PHE A 127 -4.07 7.94 -9.24
C PHE A 127 -3.89 8.50 -10.65
N ASP A 128 -2.90 9.37 -10.81
CA ASP A 128 -2.53 9.95 -12.10
C ASP A 128 -1.32 9.20 -12.65
N GLY A 129 -1.60 8.24 -13.51
CA GLY A 129 -0.59 7.35 -14.07
C GLY A 129 -1.18 6.08 -14.69
N TYR A 130 -0.34 5.07 -14.77
CA TYR A 130 -0.67 3.77 -15.33
C TYR A 130 -0.53 2.69 -14.26
N LEU A 131 -1.46 1.77 -14.22
CA LEU A 131 -1.45 0.57 -13.37
C LEU A 131 -1.44 -0.67 -14.24
N ALA A 132 -0.66 -1.66 -13.84
CA ALA A 132 -0.60 -2.97 -14.47
C ALA A 132 -0.57 -4.06 -13.41
N GLU A 133 -1.22 -5.19 -13.69
CA GLU A 133 -1.16 -6.40 -12.88
C GLU A 133 -1.48 -6.14 -11.39
N VAL A 134 -2.60 -5.45 -11.12
CA VAL A 134 -3.04 -5.25 -9.74
C VAL A 134 -3.60 -6.56 -9.21
N VAL A 135 -2.90 -7.15 -8.25
CA VAL A 135 -3.26 -8.44 -7.65
C VAL A 135 -3.42 -8.25 -6.13
N PHE A 136 -4.55 -8.67 -5.62
CA PHE A 136 -4.83 -8.78 -4.18
C PHE A 136 -4.96 -10.25 -3.81
N ILE A 137 -4.22 -10.68 -2.78
CA ILE A 137 -4.26 -12.05 -2.27
C ILE A 137 -4.65 -11.95 -0.80
N ASP A 138 -5.75 -12.58 -0.44
CA ASP A 138 -6.20 -12.72 0.94
C ASP A 138 -5.74 -14.06 1.53
N GLY A 139 -5.41 -14.05 2.82
CA GLY A 139 -4.99 -15.23 3.57
C GLY A 139 -3.51 -15.61 3.45
N GLN A 140 -2.73 -14.92 2.62
CA GLN A 140 -1.28 -15.16 2.49
C GLN A 140 -0.51 -13.85 2.37
N ALA A 141 0.54 -13.68 3.18
CA ALA A 141 1.46 -12.56 3.09
C ALA A 141 2.69 -12.96 2.26
N LEU A 142 2.55 -12.85 0.94
CA LEU A 142 3.60 -13.24 -0.01
C LEU A 142 4.66 -12.14 -0.18
N ASP A 143 5.88 -12.53 -0.46
CA ASP A 143 6.93 -11.64 -0.92
C ASP A 143 7.05 -11.64 -2.46
N PRO A 144 7.83 -10.74 -3.09
CA PRO A 144 7.93 -10.68 -4.55
C PRO A 144 8.64 -11.89 -5.20
N PHE A 145 9.16 -12.82 -4.42
CA PHE A 145 9.83 -14.04 -4.88
C PHE A 145 8.97 -15.28 -4.74
N ASP A 146 7.87 -15.19 -3.98
CA ASP A 146 6.88 -16.25 -3.89
C ASP A 146 6.14 -16.35 -5.23
N ARG A 147 6.29 -17.48 -5.93
CA ARG A 147 5.68 -17.69 -7.25
C ARG A 147 4.38 -18.48 -7.21
N ASP A 148 3.86 -18.75 -6.02
CA ASP A 148 2.64 -19.55 -5.86
C ASP A 148 1.38 -18.88 -6.44
N TRP A 149 1.47 -17.60 -6.84
CA TRP A 149 0.43 -16.88 -7.56
C TRP A 149 0.39 -17.18 -9.08
N GLU A 150 1.38 -17.90 -9.63
CA GLU A 150 1.44 -18.31 -11.05
C GLU A 150 0.72 -19.65 -11.31
N THR A 151 0.27 -20.33 -10.28
CA THR A 151 -0.46 -21.62 -10.38
C THR A 151 -1.93 -21.43 -10.10
#